data_a53c8831275160835233bf20a88af76c
#
_entry.id   a53c8831275160835233bf20a88af76c
#
_cell.length_a   1.000
_cell.length_b   1.000
_cell.length_c   1.000
_cell.angle_alpha   90.00
_cell.angle_beta   90.00
_cell.angle_gamma   90.00
#
_symmetry.space_group_name_H-M   'P 1'
#
loop_
_entity.id
_entity.type
_entity.pdbx_description
1 polymer ?
#
loop_
_entity_poly.entity_id
_entity_poly.type
_entity_poly.pdbx_seq_one_letter_code
_entity_poly.pdbx_strand_id
1 'polypeptide(L)'
;MDDQILKNKLLDMVKQFRDYDYHAYLFVNSAVTYTVNKIGRNNAGSRHVTGQELIDGSLEFALAEYDAMAPHVLQYWGLLAGSDIGTIVYRLIGENILSASPEDRREDFDAPGNDLIRRLNAMLAQRPRPAINRDNITPLV
;
A
#
# COMPACT_ATOMS: atom_id res chain seq x y z
N MET A 1 18.79 -4.88 5.76
CA MET A 1 18.52 -4.30 7.11
C MET A 1 17.95 -5.41 7.98
N ASP A 2 18.48 -5.54 9.19
CA ASP A 2 17.98 -6.46 10.19
C ASP A 2 16.54 -6.09 10.59
N ASP A 3 15.67 -7.08 10.77
CA ASP A 3 14.28 -6.87 11.13
C ASP A 3 14.13 -6.11 12.45
N GLN A 4 15.03 -6.34 13.40
CA GLN A 4 15.00 -5.63 14.68
C GLN A 4 15.34 -4.15 14.51
N ILE A 5 16.31 -3.84 13.65
CA ILE A 5 16.68 -2.44 13.35
C ILE A 5 15.52 -1.75 12.65
N LEU A 6 14.88 -2.40 11.69
CA LEU A 6 13.71 -1.87 10.99
C LEU A 6 12.58 -1.58 11.98
N LYS A 7 12.26 -2.54 12.83
CA LYS A 7 11.20 -2.39 13.85
C LYS A 7 11.48 -1.21 14.77
N ASN A 8 12.72 -1.08 15.25
CA ASN A 8 13.09 0.01 16.15
C ASN A 8 12.95 1.37 15.47
N LYS A 9 13.40 1.50 14.22
CA LYS A 9 13.25 2.73 13.45
C LYS A 9 11.78 3.11 13.25
N LEU A 10 10.93 2.13 12.91
CA LEU A 10 9.51 2.36 12.71
C LEU A 10 8.81 2.75 14.02
N LEU A 11 9.17 2.14 15.13
CA LEU A 11 8.61 2.51 16.44
C LEU A 11 8.98 3.94 16.83
N ASP A 12 10.21 4.36 16.54
CA ASP A 12 10.64 5.73 16.79
C ASP A 12 9.86 6.72 15.91
N MET A 13 9.61 6.37 14.65
CA MET A 13 8.82 7.21 13.74
C MET A 13 7.39 7.40 14.24
N VAL A 14 6.77 6.35 14.74
CA VAL A 14 5.40 6.42 15.29
C VAL A 14 5.34 7.32 16.53
N LYS A 15 6.38 7.33 17.34
CA LYS A 15 6.48 8.24 18.50
C LYS A 15 6.66 9.69 18.07
N GLN A 16 7.40 9.93 17.00
CA GLN A 16 7.70 11.26 16.47
C GLN A 16 6.53 11.82 15.67
N PHE A 17 5.93 11.01 14.82
CA PHE A 17 4.84 11.37 13.93
C PHE A 17 3.62 10.53 14.28
N ARG A 18 2.64 11.12 14.94
CA ARG A 18 1.49 10.40 15.50
C ARG A 18 0.28 10.32 14.55
N ASP A 19 0.46 10.67 13.28
CA ASP A 19 -0.62 10.71 12.29
C ASP A 19 -0.93 9.35 11.66
N TYR A 20 -0.02 8.36 11.76
CA TYR A 20 -0.22 7.04 11.18
C TYR A 20 0.08 5.94 12.19
N ASP A 21 -0.64 4.81 12.03
CA ASP A 21 -0.39 3.61 12.79
C ASP A 21 0.94 2.96 12.38
N TYR A 22 1.58 2.26 13.29
CA TYR A 22 2.81 1.51 13.02
C TYR A 22 2.64 0.58 11.81
N HIS A 23 1.49 -0.07 11.69
CA HIS A 23 1.22 -1.00 10.59
C HIS A 23 1.10 -0.30 9.23
N ALA A 24 0.77 1.01 9.22
CA ALA A 24 0.78 1.77 7.98
C ALA A 24 2.19 1.85 7.39
N TYR A 25 3.21 2.05 8.23
CA TYR A 25 4.61 2.07 7.79
C TYR A 25 5.05 0.70 7.28
N LEU A 26 4.70 -0.37 7.99
CA LEU A 26 5.00 -1.74 7.53
C LEU A 26 4.33 -2.02 6.19
N PHE A 27 3.07 -1.65 6.06
CA PHE A 27 2.31 -1.85 4.84
C PHE A 27 2.96 -1.14 3.65
N VAL A 28 3.28 0.14 3.79
CA VAL A 28 3.88 0.91 2.69
C VAL A 28 5.24 0.34 2.31
N ASN A 29 6.07 -0.03 3.29
CA ASN A 29 7.36 -0.65 3.02
C ASN A 29 7.20 -1.96 2.23
N SER A 30 6.25 -2.79 2.60
CA SER A 30 5.95 -4.04 1.88
C SER A 30 5.38 -3.77 0.49
N ALA A 31 4.54 -2.75 0.36
CA ALA A 31 3.95 -2.36 -0.92
C ALA A 31 5.02 -1.88 -1.92
N VAL A 32 6.06 -1.20 -1.44
CA VAL A 32 7.20 -0.82 -2.29
C VAL A 32 7.87 -2.07 -2.85
N THR A 33 8.17 -3.04 -2.01
CA THR A 33 8.78 -4.30 -2.46
C THR A 33 7.90 -5.03 -3.46
N TYR A 34 6.61 -5.13 -3.18
CA TYR A 34 5.64 -5.74 -4.10
C TYR A 34 5.65 -5.06 -5.46
N THR A 35 5.59 -3.74 -5.47
CA THR A 35 5.51 -2.94 -6.71
C THR A 35 6.80 -3.03 -7.51
N VAL A 36 7.95 -2.91 -6.85
CA VAL A 36 9.25 -3.04 -7.50
C VAL A 36 9.40 -4.40 -8.17
N ASN A 37 9.03 -5.48 -7.48
CA ASN A 37 9.10 -6.83 -8.02
C ASN A 37 8.16 -7.01 -9.21
N LYS A 38 6.95 -6.48 -9.14
CA LYS A 38 5.97 -6.56 -10.23
C LYS A 38 6.46 -5.84 -11.48
N ILE A 39 6.95 -4.61 -11.34
CA ILE A 39 7.46 -3.81 -12.46
C ILE A 39 8.72 -4.43 -13.05
N GLY A 40 9.61 -4.94 -12.20
CA GLY A 40 10.82 -5.61 -12.62
C GLY A 40 10.56 -6.87 -13.44
N ARG A 41 9.48 -7.60 -13.17
CA ARG A 41 9.08 -8.76 -13.98
C ARG A 41 8.54 -8.36 -15.34
N ASN A 42 7.80 -7.24 -15.40
CA ASN A 42 7.13 -6.80 -16.63
C ASN A 42 8.06 -6.00 -17.54
N ASN A 43 9.05 -5.32 -16.96
CA ASN A 43 9.95 -4.39 -17.68
C ASN A 43 11.39 -4.74 -17.34
N ALA A 44 11.96 -5.70 -18.09
CA ALA A 44 13.34 -6.13 -17.87
C ALA A 44 14.29 -4.92 -17.89
N GLY A 45 15.05 -4.73 -16.82
CA GLY A 45 16.03 -3.65 -16.69
C GLY A 45 15.52 -2.37 -16.07
N SER A 46 14.21 -2.16 -15.96
CA SER A 46 13.68 -0.99 -15.26
C SER A 46 13.76 -1.18 -13.75
N ARG A 47 14.24 -0.15 -13.06
CA ARG A 47 14.37 -0.14 -11.60
C ARG A 47 13.55 0.95 -10.95
N HIS A 48 13.12 1.92 -11.77
CA HIS A 48 12.43 3.08 -11.25
C HIS A 48 10.94 2.80 -11.12
N VAL A 49 10.37 3.15 -9.97
CA VAL A 49 8.94 3.08 -9.69
C VAL A 49 8.45 4.50 -9.48
N THR A 50 7.48 4.94 -10.28
CA THR A 50 6.89 6.26 -10.11
C THR A 50 5.95 6.28 -8.90
N GLY A 51 5.63 7.48 -8.43
CA GLY A 51 4.64 7.63 -7.35
C GLY A 51 3.30 7.02 -7.70
N GLN A 52 2.81 7.23 -8.93
CA GLN A 52 1.54 6.66 -9.38
C GLN A 52 1.60 5.14 -9.44
N GLU A 53 2.70 4.57 -9.95
CA GLU A 53 2.89 3.12 -9.97
C GLU A 53 2.90 2.53 -8.57
N LEU A 54 3.50 3.24 -7.60
CA LEU A 54 3.50 2.79 -6.21
C LEU A 54 2.10 2.87 -5.59
N ILE A 55 1.34 3.92 -5.87
CA ILE A 55 -0.05 4.00 -5.41
C ILE A 55 -0.86 2.83 -5.97
N ASP A 56 -0.78 2.60 -7.27
CA ASP A 56 -1.51 1.50 -7.93
C ASP A 56 -1.08 0.14 -7.38
N GLY A 57 0.22 -0.06 -7.20
CA GLY A 57 0.76 -1.29 -6.62
C GLY A 57 0.33 -1.49 -5.17
N SER A 58 0.24 -0.40 -4.40
CA SER A 58 -0.23 -0.45 -3.02
C SER A 58 -1.69 -0.91 -2.92
N LEU A 59 -2.53 -0.44 -3.83
CA LEU A 59 -3.93 -0.86 -3.88
C LEU A 59 -4.06 -2.35 -4.23
N GLU A 60 -3.30 -2.81 -5.22
CA GLU A 60 -3.25 -4.23 -5.57
C GLU A 60 -2.76 -5.08 -4.41
N PHE A 61 -1.71 -4.63 -3.73
CA PHE A 61 -1.14 -5.32 -2.59
C PHE A 61 -2.14 -5.40 -1.43
N ALA A 62 -2.85 -4.30 -1.17
CA ALA A 62 -3.88 -4.27 -0.13
C ALA A 62 -4.99 -5.28 -0.40
N LEU A 63 -5.45 -5.38 -1.64
CA LEU A 63 -6.46 -6.36 -2.01
C LEU A 63 -5.94 -7.80 -1.91
N ALA A 64 -4.69 -8.04 -2.28
CA ALA A 64 -4.07 -9.35 -2.15
C ALA A 64 -3.97 -9.80 -0.69
N GLU A 65 -3.65 -8.86 0.22
CA GLU A 65 -3.46 -9.18 1.63
C GLU A 65 -4.76 -9.20 2.43
N TYR A 66 -5.68 -8.28 2.15
CA TYR A 66 -6.84 -8.02 3.01
C TYR A 66 -8.18 -8.25 2.32
N ASP A 67 -8.16 -8.49 1.02
CA ASP A 67 -9.35 -8.75 0.21
C ASP A 67 -10.46 -7.70 0.45
N ALA A 68 -11.68 -8.12 0.74
CA ALA A 68 -12.81 -7.21 0.98
C ALA A 68 -12.60 -6.26 2.15
N MET A 69 -11.69 -6.58 3.07
CA MET A 69 -11.38 -5.75 4.23
C MET A 69 -10.38 -4.63 3.92
N ALA A 70 -9.77 -4.61 2.73
CA ALA A 70 -8.72 -3.65 2.40
C ALA A 70 -9.12 -2.19 2.65
N PRO A 71 -10.31 -1.71 2.22
CA PRO A 71 -10.70 -0.33 2.50
C PRO A 71 -10.74 0.00 3.99
N HIS A 72 -11.26 -0.92 4.79
CA HIS A 72 -11.37 -0.74 6.25
C HIS A 72 -10.00 -0.70 6.91
N VAL A 73 -9.10 -1.58 6.47
CA VAL A 73 -7.74 -1.65 7.02
C VAL A 73 -6.97 -0.36 6.74
N LEU A 74 -6.99 0.11 5.50
CA LEU A 74 -6.29 1.34 5.13
C LEU A 74 -6.87 2.54 5.86
N GLN A 75 -8.20 2.63 5.95
CA GLN A 75 -8.86 3.71 6.67
C GLN A 75 -8.47 3.71 8.14
N TYR A 76 -8.43 2.57 8.77
CA TYR A 76 -8.03 2.43 10.19
C TYR A 76 -6.60 2.94 10.42
N TRP A 77 -5.71 2.71 9.45
CA TRP A 77 -4.31 3.15 9.56
C TRP A 77 -4.10 4.61 9.15
N GLY A 78 -5.12 5.31 8.67
CA GLY A 78 -5.01 6.68 8.22
C GLY A 78 -4.54 6.85 6.78
N LEU A 79 -4.53 5.78 6.00
CA LEU A 79 -4.12 5.80 4.59
C LEU A 79 -5.35 6.06 3.70
N LEU A 80 -5.66 7.34 3.50
CA LEU A 80 -6.87 7.76 2.80
C LEU A 80 -6.63 8.23 1.38
N ALA A 81 -5.48 8.83 1.12
CA ALA A 81 -5.13 9.42 -0.18
C ALA A 81 -3.73 9.01 -0.61
N GLY A 82 -3.45 9.16 -1.90
CA GLY A 82 -2.11 8.92 -2.43
C GLY A 82 -1.03 9.71 -1.71
N SER A 83 -1.34 10.94 -1.29
CA SER A 83 -0.42 11.78 -0.52
C SER A 83 -0.02 11.16 0.83
N ASP A 84 -0.88 10.34 1.43
CA ASP A 84 -0.53 9.62 2.66
C ASP A 84 0.56 8.58 2.40
N ILE A 85 0.47 7.85 1.30
CA ILE A 85 1.51 6.92 0.88
C ILE A 85 2.81 7.69 0.64
N GLY A 86 2.75 8.82 -0.06
CA GLY A 86 3.91 9.67 -0.32
C GLY A 86 4.57 10.16 0.96
N THR A 87 3.78 10.61 1.93
CA THR A 87 4.30 11.06 3.23
C THR A 87 5.10 9.94 3.91
N ILE A 88 4.56 8.73 3.96
CA ILE A 88 5.25 7.60 4.57
C ILE A 88 6.50 7.23 3.80
N VAL A 89 6.43 7.19 2.46
CA VAL A 89 7.59 6.87 1.62
C VAL A 89 8.76 7.82 1.92
N TYR A 90 8.50 9.14 1.98
CA TYR A 90 9.56 10.10 2.23
C TYR A 90 10.08 10.06 3.66
N ARG A 91 9.26 9.67 4.63
CA ARG A 91 9.75 9.39 5.98
C ARG A 91 10.65 8.16 6.02
N LEU A 92 10.28 7.10 5.30
CA LEU A 92 11.10 5.89 5.18
C LEU A 92 12.44 6.18 4.48
N ILE A 93 12.44 7.04 3.48
CA ILE A 93 13.66 7.50 2.82
C ILE A 93 14.53 8.28 3.80
N GLY A 94 13.94 9.18 4.57
CA GLY A 94 14.65 9.97 5.57
C GLY A 94 15.37 9.14 6.64
N GLU A 95 14.81 7.97 6.96
CA GLU A 95 15.41 7.02 7.92
C GLU A 95 16.30 5.97 7.25
N ASN A 96 16.60 6.13 5.98
CA ASN A 96 17.42 5.20 5.19
C ASN A 96 16.85 3.77 5.10
N ILE A 97 15.53 3.63 5.28
CA ILE A 97 14.83 2.36 5.08
C ILE A 97 14.58 2.13 3.59
N LEU A 98 14.25 3.19 2.87
CA LEU A 98 14.10 3.19 1.42
C LEU A 98 15.10 4.15 0.79
N SER A 99 15.45 3.89 -0.47
CA SER A 99 16.33 4.76 -1.27
C SER A 99 15.51 5.55 -2.27
N ALA A 100 15.80 6.85 -2.38
CA ALA A 100 15.18 7.72 -3.38
C ALA A 100 15.93 7.63 -4.70
N SER A 101 15.19 7.65 -5.83
CA SER A 101 15.75 7.91 -7.14
C SER A 101 15.83 9.42 -7.38
N PRO A 102 16.82 9.93 -8.16
CA PRO A 102 16.88 11.35 -8.48
C PRO A 102 15.64 11.89 -9.20
N GLU A 103 14.87 11.02 -9.83
CA GLU A 103 13.66 11.39 -10.54
C GLU A 103 12.41 11.40 -9.67
N ASP A 104 12.51 10.93 -8.41
CA ASP A 104 11.37 10.86 -7.51
C ASP A 104 10.94 12.25 -7.05
N ARG A 105 9.65 12.52 -7.16
CA ARG A 105 9.04 13.77 -6.72
C ARG A 105 7.87 13.48 -5.80
N ARG A 106 7.83 14.18 -4.68
CA ARG A 106 6.74 14.02 -3.73
C ARG A 106 5.39 14.37 -4.36
N GLU A 107 5.38 15.34 -5.26
CA GLU A 107 4.17 15.79 -5.96
C GLU A 107 3.51 14.70 -6.79
N ASP A 108 4.26 13.68 -7.19
CA ASP A 108 3.72 12.55 -7.95
C ASP A 108 2.66 11.76 -7.15
N PHE A 109 2.68 11.88 -5.83
CA PHE A 109 1.70 11.25 -4.96
C PHE A 109 0.45 12.11 -4.75
N ASP A 110 0.47 13.36 -5.18
CA ASP A 110 -0.60 14.34 -4.93
C ASP A 110 -1.57 14.45 -6.11
N ALA A 111 -1.42 13.62 -7.14
CA ALA A 111 -2.27 13.68 -8.33
C ALA A 111 -3.75 13.49 -7.97
N PRO A 112 -4.67 14.24 -8.62
CA PRO A 112 -6.10 14.07 -8.38
C PRO A 112 -6.58 12.65 -8.70
N GLY A 113 -7.62 12.20 -8.01
CA GLY A 113 -8.21 10.90 -8.25
C GLY A 113 -7.60 9.76 -7.43
N ASN A 114 -6.68 10.04 -6.53
CA ASN A 114 -6.08 9.04 -5.66
C ASN A 114 -6.71 9.00 -4.26
N ASP A 115 -8.03 8.95 -4.21
CA ASP A 115 -8.76 8.57 -3.01
C ASP A 115 -8.67 7.05 -2.89
N LEU A 116 -7.86 6.57 -1.95
CA LEU A 116 -7.52 5.15 -1.84
C LEU A 116 -8.74 4.30 -1.49
N ILE A 117 -9.56 4.78 -0.57
CA ILE A 117 -10.73 4.03 -0.10
C ILE A 117 -11.74 3.89 -1.24
N ARG A 118 -11.99 4.98 -1.96
CA ARG A 118 -12.89 4.97 -3.11
C ARG A 118 -12.41 4.05 -4.21
N ARG A 119 -11.12 4.10 -4.53
CA ARG A 119 -10.52 3.24 -5.55
C ARG A 119 -10.59 1.77 -5.17
N LEU A 120 -10.30 1.42 -3.91
CA LEU A 120 -10.41 0.05 -3.42
C LEU A 120 -11.85 -0.47 -3.53
N ASN A 121 -12.81 0.35 -3.14
CA ASN A 121 -14.22 -0.04 -3.25
C ASN A 121 -14.63 -0.24 -4.71
N ALA A 122 -14.14 0.59 -5.63
CA ALA A 122 -14.41 0.42 -7.06
C ALA A 122 -13.80 -0.87 -7.61
N MET A 123 -12.57 -1.20 -7.20
CA MET A 123 -11.88 -2.42 -7.60
C MET A 123 -12.65 -3.66 -7.09
N LEU A 124 -13.10 -3.63 -5.85
CA LEU A 124 -13.89 -4.72 -5.27
C LEU A 124 -15.24 -4.89 -5.99
N ALA A 125 -15.89 -3.78 -6.34
CA ALA A 125 -17.17 -3.81 -7.06
C ALA A 125 -17.05 -4.40 -8.46
N GLN A 126 -15.88 -4.29 -9.09
CA GLN A 126 -15.63 -4.83 -10.43
C GLN A 126 -15.21 -6.30 -10.42
N ARG A 127 -14.96 -6.88 -9.27
CA ARG A 127 -14.58 -8.30 -9.17
C ARG A 127 -15.78 -9.18 -9.56
N PRO A 128 -15.55 -10.26 -10.36
CA PRO A 128 -16.58 -11.27 -10.55
C PRO A 128 -16.93 -11.88 -9.20
N ARG A 129 -18.20 -11.90 -8.86
CA ARG A 129 -18.66 -12.62 -7.68
C ARG A 129 -18.66 -14.11 -8.00
N PRO A 130 -18.09 -14.96 -7.09
CA PRO A 130 -18.23 -16.40 -7.29
C PRO A 130 -19.70 -16.77 -7.34
N ALA A 131 -20.06 -17.64 -8.29
CA ALA A 131 -21.41 -18.16 -8.34
C ALA A 131 -21.71 -18.91 -7.04
N ILE A 132 -22.82 -18.57 -6.41
CA ILE A 132 -23.28 -19.31 -5.24
C ILE A 132 -23.90 -20.63 -5.73
N ASN A 133 -23.24 -21.74 -5.38
CA ASN A 133 -23.83 -23.06 -5.63
C ASN A 133 -24.77 -23.39 -4.48
N ARG A 134 -26.08 -23.26 -4.73
CA ARG A 134 -27.10 -23.50 -3.72
C ARG A 134 -27.13 -24.95 -3.23
N ASP A 135 -26.65 -25.88 -4.04
CA ASP A 135 -26.60 -27.30 -3.66
C ASP A 135 -25.58 -27.56 -2.54
N ASN A 136 -24.60 -26.63 -2.35
CA ASN A 136 -23.58 -26.71 -1.31
C ASN A 136 -23.95 -25.94 -0.05
N ILE A 137 -25.10 -25.30 -0.02
CA ILE A 137 -25.53 -24.54 1.15
C ILE A 137 -26.23 -25.49 2.12
N THR A 138 -25.65 -25.65 3.30
CA THR A 138 -26.29 -26.40 4.39
C THR A 138 -27.27 -25.48 5.12
N PRO A 139 -28.57 -25.84 5.19
CA PRO A 139 -29.52 -25.05 5.98
C PRO A 139 -29.11 -25.03 7.45
N LEU A 140 -29.29 -23.87 8.09
CA LEU A 140 -29.01 -23.72 9.52
C LEU A 140 -30.04 -24.41 10.42
N VAL A 141 -31.17 -24.82 9.86
CA VAL A 141 -32.24 -25.45 10.58
C VAL A 141 -32.68 -26.72 9.85
#